data_319453b35faa19d8c31101ac0f7dcad4
#
_entry.id   319453b35faa19d8c31101ac0f7dcad4
#
_cell.length_a   1.000
_cell.length_b   1.000
_cell.length_c   1.000
_cell.angle_alpha   90.00
_cell.angle_beta   90.00
_cell.angle_gamma   90.00
#
_symmetry.space_group_name_H-M   'P 1'
#
loop_
_entity.id
_entity.type
_entity.pdbx_description
1 polymer ?
#
loop_
_entity_poly.entity_id
_entity_poly.type
_entity_poly.pdbx_seq_one_letter_code
_entity_poly.pdbx_strand_id
1 'polypeptide(L)'
;MSTSWEGFFLESRFGREWNRLYKQGFLKVPGFFKRAVEPAVAGRYTHRWSVRIVHEAMASTGMPKPQYISTAHVARALGVGVSTIKRWVDEGILPAHKTAGGHRKLLLTDVLRLIREGDFPRLDLGELQFAAEARGGVNPDRLSQRLLTALERGDGPAVRSLIHGAYQSGVAMETLADFVIAPAMNQLGHEWETGRIEVLHEHRGTQLCASALYELKAVLEVQADPDRPLAVGGSPEQDHYILANLSAEMVLLDVGWRVIGLGPHTPILSFRQALTELRPRLLWISFSQTVDPGRFLPEYRELYQEAERAGVAVAIGGRALIDSLRSVMPYTCYGDGLRHLAAFARSYRHPPRRPRRGRPSRSP
;
A
#
# COMPACT_ATOMS: atom_id res chain seq x y z
N MET A 1 15.41 23.94 -23.41
CA MET A 1 16.17 22.78 -23.95
C MET A 1 15.65 21.56 -23.22
N SER A 2 14.70 20.84 -23.82
CA SER A 2 14.12 19.64 -23.21
C SER A 2 14.97 18.45 -23.65
N THR A 3 15.81 17.94 -22.77
CA THR A 3 16.43 16.63 -22.93
C THR A 3 15.37 15.58 -22.64
N SER A 4 14.91 14.91 -23.69
CA SER A 4 13.94 13.83 -23.55
C SER A 4 14.57 12.64 -22.78
N TRP A 5 13.76 11.95 -21.96
CA TRP A 5 14.15 10.74 -21.24
C TRP A 5 14.78 9.66 -22.14
N GLU A 6 14.42 9.65 -23.43
CA GLU A 6 15.00 8.74 -24.43
C GLU A 6 16.49 9.01 -24.68
N GLY A 7 16.91 10.28 -24.71
CA GLY A 7 18.32 10.63 -24.86
C GLY A 7 19.18 10.16 -23.69
N PHE A 8 18.68 10.29 -22.46
CA PHE A 8 19.40 9.88 -21.25
C PHE A 8 19.55 8.35 -21.13
N PHE A 9 18.55 7.59 -21.55
CA PHE A 9 18.60 6.13 -21.53
C PHE A 9 19.58 5.58 -22.56
N LEU A 10 19.61 6.13 -23.77
CA LEU A 10 20.52 5.69 -24.86
C LEU A 10 21.98 6.05 -24.58
N GLU A 11 22.26 7.08 -23.81
CA GLU A 11 23.62 7.49 -23.43
C GLU A 11 24.15 6.76 -22.19
N SER A 12 23.30 6.08 -21.43
CA SER A 12 23.72 5.27 -20.29
C SER A 12 24.55 4.06 -20.74
N ARG A 13 25.46 3.58 -19.87
CA ARG A 13 26.24 2.35 -20.13
C ARG A 13 25.33 1.16 -20.41
N PHE A 14 24.21 1.07 -19.72
CA PHE A 14 23.19 0.03 -19.88
C PHE A 14 22.45 0.17 -21.23
N GLY A 15 22.05 1.36 -21.63
CA GLY A 15 21.38 1.58 -22.93
C GLY A 15 22.29 1.28 -24.12
N ARG A 16 23.59 1.59 -24.04
CA ARG A 16 24.57 1.27 -25.08
C ARG A 16 24.80 -0.25 -25.21
N GLU A 17 24.84 -0.97 -24.10
CA GLU A 17 25.04 -2.41 -24.09
C GLU A 17 23.79 -3.16 -24.57
N TRP A 18 22.61 -2.67 -24.21
CA TRP A 18 21.32 -3.15 -24.67
C TRP A 18 21.15 -2.98 -26.19
N ASN A 19 21.50 -1.80 -26.71
CA ASN A 19 21.43 -1.50 -28.14
C ASN A 19 22.44 -2.34 -28.95
N ARG A 20 23.60 -2.66 -28.39
CA ARG A 20 24.59 -3.58 -28.98
C ARG A 20 24.07 -5.01 -29.07
N LEU A 21 23.49 -5.54 -28.01
CA LEU A 21 22.92 -6.91 -27.95
C LEU A 21 21.72 -7.06 -28.88
N TYR A 22 20.88 -6.04 -29.00
CA TYR A 22 19.76 -5.99 -29.93
C TYR A 22 20.24 -6.00 -31.40
N LYS A 23 21.22 -5.19 -31.76
CA LYS A 23 21.78 -5.15 -33.11
C LYS A 23 22.55 -6.40 -33.50
N GLN A 24 23.05 -7.15 -32.53
CA GLN A 24 23.74 -8.42 -32.73
C GLN A 24 22.80 -9.64 -32.79
N GLY A 25 21.49 -9.46 -32.68
CA GLY A 25 20.50 -10.52 -32.79
C GLY A 25 20.39 -11.45 -31.57
N PHE A 26 21.05 -11.13 -30.46
CA PHE A 26 21.01 -11.93 -29.24
C PHE A 26 19.72 -11.76 -28.42
N LEU A 27 18.91 -10.74 -28.72
CA LEU A 27 17.61 -10.49 -28.07
C LEU A 27 16.49 -10.58 -29.13
N LYS A 28 15.72 -11.66 -29.08
CA LYS A 28 14.43 -11.76 -29.81
C LYS A 28 13.34 -11.15 -28.94
N VAL A 29 12.88 -9.96 -29.26
CA VAL A 29 11.73 -9.32 -28.58
C VAL A 29 10.45 -9.82 -29.24
N PRO A 30 9.49 -10.43 -28.50
CA PRO A 30 8.19 -10.79 -29.05
C PRO A 30 7.47 -9.54 -29.60
N GLY A 31 6.70 -9.71 -30.69
CA GLY A 31 6.11 -8.65 -31.53
C GLY A 31 5.28 -7.54 -30.85
N PHE A 32 5.16 -7.54 -29.53
CA PHE A 32 4.46 -6.54 -28.74
C PHE A 32 5.21 -5.19 -28.67
N PHE A 33 6.54 -5.20 -28.72
CA PHE A 33 7.34 -3.97 -28.64
C PHE A 33 7.51 -3.21 -29.96
N LYS A 34 7.24 -3.85 -31.10
CA LYS A 34 7.36 -3.21 -32.43
C LYS A 34 6.31 -2.12 -32.69
N ARG A 35 5.21 -2.10 -31.96
CA ARG A 35 4.12 -1.10 -32.09
C ARG A 35 4.24 0.11 -31.17
N ALA A 36 5.16 0.10 -30.23
CA ALA A 36 5.34 1.19 -29.26
C ALA A 36 6.39 2.24 -29.66
N VAL A 37 7.08 2.05 -30.78
CA VAL A 37 8.21 2.89 -31.21
C VAL A 37 7.94 3.66 -32.52
N GLU A 38 6.70 3.70 -33.02
CA GLU A 38 6.37 4.61 -34.13
C GLU A 38 5.92 5.97 -33.57
N PRO A 39 6.55 7.10 -33.98
CA PRO A 39 6.28 8.42 -33.45
C PRO A 39 5.10 9.09 -34.18
N ALA A 40 3.91 8.57 -34.05
CA ALA A 40 2.71 9.27 -34.47
C ALA A 40 1.48 8.68 -33.80
N VAL A 41 1.21 9.00 -32.56
CA VAL A 41 -0.14 9.21 -31.97
C VAL A 41 0.01 9.72 -30.53
N ALA A 42 0.50 10.94 -30.36
CA ALA A 42 0.27 11.71 -29.16
C ALA A 42 -1.15 12.29 -29.24
N GLY A 43 -2.11 11.58 -28.73
CA GLY A 43 -3.47 12.07 -28.70
C GLY A 43 -4.46 11.02 -28.21
N ARG A 44 -4.91 11.19 -26.97
CA ARG A 44 -6.09 10.52 -26.41
C ARG A 44 -5.98 9.03 -26.09
N TYR A 45 -5.19 8.67 -25.07
CA TYR A 45 -5.43 7.45 -24.31
C TYR A 45 -6.39 7.76 -23.18
N THR A 46 -7.67 7.58 -23.44
CA THR A 46 -8.74 7.69 -22.45
C THR A 46 -8.73 6.48 -21.52
N HIS A 47 -9.08 6.71 -20.26
CA HIS A 47 -9.26 5.81 -19.10
C HIS A 47 -9.90 4.42 -19.36
N ARG A 48 -10.39 4.18 -20.56
CA ARG A 48 -11.20 3.00 -20.93
C ARG A 48 -10.37 1.74 -21.22
N TRP A 49 -9.08 1.88 -21.53
CA TRP A 49 -8.20 0.73 -21.85
C TRP A 49 -7.55 0.10 -20.63
N SER A 50 -7.26 0.88 -19.60
CA SER A 50 -6.69 0.38 -18.36
C SER A 50 -7.64 -0.57 -17.62
N VAL A 51 -8.95 -0.27 -17.64
CA VAL A 51 -9.97 -1.09 -16.97
C VAL A 51 -10.16 -2.46 -17.66
N ARG A 52 -10.05 -2.51 -18.99
CA ARG A 52 -10.24 -3.75 -19.74
C ARG A 52 -9.04 -4.69 -19.64
N ILE A 53 -7.82 -4.15 -19.66
CA ILE A 53 -6.59 -4.94 -19.46
C ILE A 53 -6.53 -5.50 -18.04
N VAL A 54 -6.91 -4.70 -17.04
CA VAL A 54 -7.00 -5.16 -15.64
C VAL A 54 -8.09 -6.23 -15.50
N HIS A 55 -9.25 -6.10 -16.17
CA HIS A 55 -10.32 -7.10 -16.13
C HIS A 55 -9.92 -8.42 -16.81
N GLU A 56 -9.24 -8.37 -17.95
CA GLU A 56 -8.75 -9.55 -18.66
C GLU A 56 -7.55 -10.20 -17.95
N ALA A 57 -6.66 -9.40 -17.34
CA ALA A 57 -5.59 -9.89 -16.47
C ALA A 57 -6.14 -10.55 -15.19
N MET A 58 -7.19 -9.97 -14.58
CA MET A 58 -7.88 -10.55 -13.42
C MET A 58 -8.60 -11.88 -13.75
N ALA A 59 -9.09 -12.04 -14.98
CA ALA A 59 -9.71 -13.29 -15.43
C ALA A 59 -8.70 -14.41 -15.69
N SER A 60 -7.45 -14.07 -16.03
CA SER A 60 -6.39 -15.05 -16.38
C SER A 60 -5.48 -15.44 -15.20
N THR A 61 -5.49 -14.70 -14.09
CA THR A 61 -4.55 -14.89 -12.96
C THR A 61 -5.07 -15.71 -11.79
N GLY A 62 -6.24 -16.37 -11.92
CA GLY A 62 -6.79 -17.21 -10.83
C GLY A 62 -7.08 -16.45 -9.55
N MET A 63 -7.32 -15.13 -9.61
CA MET A 63 -7.77 -14.35 -8.46
C MET A 63 -9.06 -14.95 -7.89
N PRO A 64 -9.18 -15.11 -6.56
CA PRO A 64 -10.41 -15.58 -5.96
C PRO A 64 -11.54 -14.64 -6.40
N LYS A 65 -12.62 -15.23 -6.94
CA LYS A 65 -13.78 -14.47 -7.40
C LYS A 65 -14.27 -13.56 -6.27
N PRO A 66 -14.63 -12.29 -6.56
CA PRO A 66 -15.13 -11.39 -5.54
C PRO A 66 -16.29 -12.03 -4.81
N GLN A 67 -16.21 -12.13 -3.49
CA GLN A 67 -17.19 -12.79 -2.67
C GLN A 67 -18.28 -11.79 -2.27
N TYR A 68 -19.50 -12.08 -2.69
CA TYR A 68 -20.67 -11.26 -2.42
C TYR A 68 -21.57 -11.91 -1.38
N ILE A 69 -21.91 -11.15 -0.35
CA ILE A 69 -22.83 -11.56 0.71
C ILE A 69 -24.14 -10.77 0.65
N SER A 70 -25.21 -11.34 1.18
CA SER A 70 -26.52 -10.66 1.21
C SER A 70 -26.60 -9.68 2.38
N THR A 71 -27.44 -8.65 2.25
CA THR A 71 -27.72 -7.70 3.33
C THR A 71 -28.27 -8.39 4.59
N ALA A 72 -28.97 -9.52 4.45
CA ALA A 72 -29.47 -10.30 5.57
C ALA A 72 -28.35 -11.01 6.35
N HIS A 73 -27.35 -11.59 5.65
CA HIS A 73 -26.19 -12.19 6.33
C HIS A 73 -25.37 -11.15 7.08
N VAL A 74 -25.13 -9.99 6.46
CA VAL A 74 -24.40 -8.89 7.11
C VAL A 74 -25.15 -8.38 8.34
N ALA A 75 -26.47 -8.24 8.24
CA ALA A 75 -27.29 -7.79 9.36
C ALA A 75 -27.19 -8.74 10.57
N ARG A 76 -27.25 -10.06 10.35
CA ARG A 76 -27.07 -11.05 11.41
C ARG A 76 -25.67 -11.03 11.99
N ALA A 77 -24.65 -10.95 11.13
CA ALA A 77 -23.26 -10.90 11.55
C ALA A 77 -22.94 -9.68 12.45
N LEU A 78 -23.51 -8.54 12.13
CA LEU A 78 -23.29 -7.28 12.87
C LEU A 78 -24.28 -7.10 14.04
N GLY A 79 -25.24 -8.01 14.23
CA GLY A 79 -26.25 -7.89 15.26
C GLY A 79 -27.20 -6.71 15.07
N VAL A 80 -27.43 -6.27 13.81
CA VAL A 80 -28.27 -5.13 13.46
C VAL A 80 -29.45 -5.55 12.57
N GLY A 81 -30.45 -4.67 12.42
CA GLY A 81 -31.60 -4.94 11.53
C GLY A 81 -31.18 -4.85 10.04
N VAL A 82 -31.83 -5.66 9.17
CA VAL A 82 -31.64 -5.59 7.71
C VAL A 82 -31.96 -4.19 7.17
N SER A 83 -32.89 -3.46 7.76
CA SER A 83 -33.22 -2.07 7.46
C SER A 83 -32.04 -1.13 7.70
N THR A 84 -31.26 -1.39 8.75
CA THR A 84 -30.03 -0.61 9.06
C THR A 84 -28.99 -0.81 7.97
N ILE A 85 -28.76 -2.06 7.53
CA ILE A 85 -27.82 -2.33 6.42
C ILE A 85 -28.30 -1.67 5.12
N LYS A 86 -29.59 -1.71 4.82
CA LYS A 86 -30.14 -1.03 3.64
C LYS A 86 -29.93 0.48 3.70
N ARG A 87 -30.14 1.08 4.88
CA ARG A 87 -29.89 2.50 5.11
C ARG A 87 -28.41 2.85 4.92
N TRP A 88 -27.47 2.06 5.46
CA TRP A 88 -26.04 2.28 5.27
C TRP A 88 -25.59 2.18 3.80
N VAL A 89 -26.28 1.33 3.02
CA VAL A 89 -26.07 1.28 1.56
C VAL A 89 -26.60 2.55 0.88
N ASP A 90 -27.78 3.02 1.29
CA ASP A 90 -28.39 4.23 0.71
C ASP A 90 -27.63 5.52 1.11
N GLU A 91 -27.00 5.52 2.28
CA GLU A 91 -26.11 6.58 2.80
C GLU A 91 -24.68 6.50 2.25
N GLY A 92 -24.35 5.47 1.43
CA GLY A 92 -23.01 5.29 0.85
C GLY A 92 -21.95 4.76 1.83
N ILE A 93 -22.32 4.37 3.04
CA ILE A 93 -21.41 3.79 4.05
C ILE A 93 -20.92 2.41 3.61
N LEU A 94 -21.81 1.62 2.99
CA LEU A 94 -21.53 0.30 2.43
C LEU A 94 -21.82 0.29 0.93
N PRO A 95 -20.81 0.13 0.06
CA PRO A 95 -21.02 -0.08 -1.37
C PRO A 95 -21.85 -1.35 -1.63
N ALA A 96 -22.83 -1.27 -2.51
CA ALA A 96 -23.66 -2.41 -2.88
C ALA A 96 -23.74 -2.60 -4.39
N HIS A 97 -23.66 -3.86 -4.82
CA HIS A 97 -23.92 -4.28 -6.18
C HIS A 97 -25.36 -4.80 -6.31
N LYS A 98 -26.10 -4.31 -7.30
CA LYS A 98 -27.44 -4.82 -7.60
C LYS A 98 -27.33 -5.98 -8.59
N THR A 99 -27.96 -7.11 -8.25
CA THR A 99 -28.15 -8.22 -9.19
C THR A 99 -29.21 -7.87 -10.23
N ALA A 100 -29.31 -8.61 -11.33
CA ALA A 100 -30.36 -8.45 -12.34
C ALA A 100 -31.78 -8.55 -11.75
N GLY A 101 -31.97 -9.26 -10.64
CA GLY A 101 -33.22 -9.35 -9.88
C GLY A 101 -33.41 -8.24 -8.82
N GLY A 102 -32.60 -7.17 -8.84
CA GLY A 102 -32.74 -6.03 -7.92
C GLY A 102 -32.22 -6.27 -6.50
N HIS A 103 -31.69 -7.46 -6.17
CA HIS A 103 -31.17 -7.75 -4.85
C HIS A 103 -29.80 -7.08 -4.62
N ARG A 104 -29.65 -6.43 -3.48
CA ARG A 104 -28.38 -5.81 -3.05
C ARG A 104 -27.43 -6.89 -2.55
N LYS A 105 -26.24 -6.94 -3.12
CA LYS A 105 -25.10 -7.77 -2.70
C LYS A 105 -23.97 -6.88 -2.25
N LEU A 106 -23.35 -7.22 -1.14
CA LEU A 106 -22.25 -6.48 -0.53
C LEU A 106 -20.95 -7.28 -0.74
N LEU A 107 -19.88 -6.58 -1.09
CA LEU A 107 -18.56 -7.22 -1.11
C LEU A 107 -18.14 -7.55 0.32
N LEU A 108 -17.66 -8.76 0.54
CA LEU A 108 -17.16 -9.19 1.85
C LEU A 108 -16.06 -8.26 2.38
N THR A 109 -15.15 -7.81 1.51
CA THR A 109 -14.08 -6.87 1.84
C THR A 109 -14.60 -5.54 2.39
N ASP A 110 -15.70 -5.02 1.86
CA ASP A 110 -16.29 -3.76 2.33
C ASP A 110 -16.96 -3.95 3.71
N VAL A 111 -17.60 -5.09 3.90
CA VAL A 111 -18.18 -5.45 5.21
C VAL A 111 -17.10 -5.64 6.27
N LEU A 112 -16.03 -6.34 5.95
CA LEU A 112 -14.89 -6.53 6.87
C LEU A 112 -14.19 -5.20 7.19
N ARG A 113 -14.13 -4.26 6.24
CA ARG A 113 -13.66 -2.90 6.49
C ARG A 113 -14.57 -2.18 7.49
N LEU A 114 -15.87 -2.20 7.29
CA LEU A 114 -16.84 -1.60 8.22
C LEU A 114 -16.70 -2.19 9.63
N ILE A 115 -16.52 -3.50 9.74
CA ILE A 115 -16.30 -4.18 11.03
C ILE A 115 -15.02 -3.67 11.72
N ARG A 116 -13.96 -3.44 10.98
CA ARG A 116 -12.69 -2.90 11.53
C ARG A 116 -12.79 -1.44 11.97
N GLU A 117 -13.62 -0.66 11.28
CA GLU A 117 -13.78 0.78 11.54
C GLU A 117 -14.85 1.11 12.59
N GLY A 118 -15.72 0.15 12.89
CA GLY A 118 -16.86 0.31 13.79
C GLY A 118 -16.73 -0.51 15.07
N ASP A 119 -17.39 -0.02 16.14
CA ASP A 119 -17.58 -0.79 17.39
C ASP A 119 -18.91 -1.53 17.32
N PHE A 120 -18.87 -2.85 17.15
CA PHE A 120 -20.03 -3.72 17.05
C PHE A 120 -20.11 -4.65 18.26
N PRO A 121 -20.87 -4.32 19.30
CA PRO A 121 -20.91 -5.05 20.57
C PRO A 121 -21.47 -6.49 20.46
N ARG A 122 -22.10 -6.85 19.35
CA ARG A 122 -22.64 -8.19 19.08
C ARG A 122 -22.21 -8.72 17.73
N LEU A 123 -20.91 -8.74 17.48
CA LEU A 123 -20.35 -9.25 16.24
C LEU A 123 -20.38 -10.77 16.21
N ASP A 124 -21.19 -11.37 15.32
CA ASP A 124 -21.18 -12.80 15.01
C ASP A 124 -20.59 -13.06 13.61
N LEU A 125 -19.29 -13.28 13.58
CA LEU A 125 -18.58 -13.61 12.33
C LEU A 125 -18.99 -14.99 11.75
N GLY A 126 -19.67 -15.86 12.53
CA GLY A 126 -20.16 -17.16 12.08
C GLY A 126 -21.16 -17.07 10.94
N GLU A 127 -21.96 -16.02 10.94
CA GLU A 127 -22.96 -15.74 9.89
C GLU A 127 -22.34 -15.26 8.56
N LEU A 128 -21.08 -14.89 8.54
CA LEU A 128 -20.39 -14.48 7.30
C LEU A 128 -19.83 -15.67 6.50
N GLN A 129 -20.09 -16.91 6.88
CA GLN A 129 -19.64 -18.17 6.25
C GLN A 129 -18.11 -18.38 6.21
N PHE A 130 -17.32 -17.41 6.66
CA PHE A 130 -15.84 -17.45 6.70
C PHE A 130 -15.30 -17.59 8.11
N ALA A 131 -16.16 -17.61 9.09
CA ALA A 131 -15.78 -17.68 10.49
C ALA A 131 -15.30 -19.04 10.95
N ALA A 132 -15.35 -20.08 10.14
CA ALA A 132 -14.69 -21.33 10.51
C ALA A 132 -13.17 -21.18 10.52
N GLU A 133 -12.60 -20.41 9.59
CA GLU A 133 -11.16 -20.08 9.57
C GLU A 133 -10.84 -18.86 10.47
N ALA A 134 -11.72 -17.87 10.56
CA ALA A 134 -11.57 -16.72 11.44
C ALA A 134 -11.84 -17.02 12.93
N ARG A 135 -12.61 -18.05 13.26
CA ARG A 135 -12.78 -18.54 14.65
C ARG A 135 -11.51 -19.16 15.23
N GLY A 136 -10.61 -19.62 14.37
CA GLY A 136 -9.28 -20.05 14.77
C GLY A 136 -8.29 -18.90 14.91
N GLY A 137 -8.71 -17.64 14.69
CA GLY A 137 -7.85 -16.46 14.57
C GLY A 137 -6.69 -16.74 13.60
N VAL A 138 -6.55 -16.02 12.51
CA VAL A 138 -5.36 -16.16 11.67
C VAL A 138 -4.16 -15.96 12.60
N ASN A 139 -3.46 -17.04 12.94
CA ASN A 139 -2.24 -16.96 13.74
C ASN A 139 -1.16 -16.35 12.85
N PRO A 140 -0.70 -15.10 13.13
CA PRO A 140 0.25 -14.42 12.28
C PRO A 140 1.57 -15.18 12.15
N ASP A 141 2.04 -15.82 13.22
CA ASP A 141 3.30 -16.57 13.23
C ASP A 141 3.22 -17.78 12.29
N ARG A 142 2.10 -18.51 12.34
CA ARG A 142 1.86 -19.64 11.44
C ARG A 142 1.74 -19.19 9.99
N LEU A 143 1.11 -18.04 9.75
CA LEU A 143 0.99 -17.46 8.41
C LEU A 143 2.36 -17.01 7.90
N SER A 144 3.17 -16.37 8.76
CA SER A 144 4.54 -15.97 8.44
C SER A 144 5.42 -17.15 8.05
N GLN A 145 5.36 -18.27 8.80
CA GLN A 145 6.09 -19.49 8.47
C GLN A 145 5.67 -20.10 7.13
N ARG A 146 4.36 -20.10 6.83
CA ARG A 146 3.85 -20.56 5.52
C ARG A 146 4.31 -19.64 4.40
N LEU A 147 4.32 -18.32 4.63
CA LEU A 147 4.82 -17.34 3.67
C LEU A 147 6.31 -17.56 3.41
N LEU A 148 7.15 -17.72 4.45
CA LEU A 148 8.57 -18.03 4.33
C LEU A 148 8.78 -19.27 3.45
N THR A 149 8.09 -20.37 3.75
CA THR A 149 8.21 -21.61 2.97
C THR A 149 7.84 -21.42 1.49
N ALA A 150 6.83 -20.60 1.20
CA ALA A 150 6.44 -20.28 -0.18
C ALA A 150 7.50 -19.42 -0.88
N LEU A 151 8.10 -18.46 -0.18
CA LEU A 151 9.17 -17.59 -0.68
C LEU A 151 10.43 -18.40 -1.01
N GLU A 152 10.88 -19.27 -0.10
CA GLU A 152 12.03 -20.17 -0.31
C GLU A 152 11.87 -21.05 -1.55
N ARG A 153 10.68 -21.62 -1.72
CA ARG A 153 10.35 -22.45 -2.88
C ARG A 153 10.19 -21.66 -4.18
N GLY A 154 10.00 -20.35 -4.09
CA GLY A 154 9.66 -19.51 -5.24
C GLY A 154 8.24 -19.74 -5.76
N ASP A 155 7.32 -20.15 -4.87
CA ASP A 155 5.93 -20.42 -5.21
C ASP A 155 5.11 -19.09 -5.21
N GLY A 156 5.18 -18.37 -6.32
CA GLY A 156 4.47 -17.10 -6.49
C GLY A 156 2.96 -17.18 -6.28
N PRO A 157 2.25 -18.19 -6.87
CA PRO A 157 0.83 -18.41 -6.58
C PRO A 157 0.51 -18.58 -5.10
N ALA A 158 1.33 -19.35 -4.34
CA ALA A 158 1.15 -19.51 -2.91
C ALA A 158 1.40 -18.21 -2.14
N VAL A 159 2.46 -17.45 -2.46
CA VAL A 159 2.75 -16.14 -1.86
C VAL A 159 1.55 -15.20 -2.03
N ARG A 160 1.05 -15.08 -3.25
CA ARG A 160 -0.13 -14.26 -3.56
C ARG A 160 -1.37 -14.71 -2.77
N SER A 161 -1.66 -16.00 -2.78
CA SER A 161 -2.82 -16.56 -2.10
C SER A 161 -2.77 -16.33 -0.59
N LEU A 162 -1.59 -16.44 0.04
CA LEU A 162 -1.41 -16.21 1.47
C LEU A 162 -1.63 -14.72 1.84
N ILE A 163 -1.03 -13.80 1.10
CA ILE A 163 -1.14 -12.35 1.37
C ILE A 163 -2.57 -11.87 1.08
N HIS A 164 -3.08 -12.13 -0.12
CA HIS A 164 -4.41 -11.67 -0.51
C HIS A 164 -5.51 -12.35 0.30
N GLY A 165 -5.41 -13.67 0.52
CA GLY A 165 -6.39 -14.42 1.30
C GLY A 165 -6.46 -13.96 2.75
N ALA A 166 -5.32 -13.67 3.39
CA ALA A 166 -5.30 -13.12 4.74
C ALA A 166 -5.94 -11.72 4.79
N TYR A 167 -5.60 -10.84 3.85
CA TYR A 167 -6.23 -9.52 3.76
C TYR A 167 -7.74 -9.61 3.55
N GLN A 168 -8.19 -10.47 2.63
CA GLN A 168 -9.61 -10.70 2.35
C GLN A 168 -10.37 -11.31 3.53
N SER A 169 -9.70 -12.12 4.35
CA SER A 169 -10.27 -12.66 5.60
C SER A 169 -10.31 -11.64 6.75
N GLY A 170 -9.92 -10.39 6.50
CA GLY A 170 -10.06 -9.29 7.45
C GLY A 170 -8.83 -9.00 8.30
N VAL A 171 -7.69 -9.64 8.00
CA VAL A 171 -6.42 -9.27 8.65
C VAL A 171 -6.03 -7.87 8.18
N ALA A 172 -5.88 -6.93 9.11
CA ALA A 172 -5.51 -5.56 8.81
C ALA A 172 -4.11 -5.48 8.17
N MET A 173 -3.91 -4.54 7.26
CA MET A 173 -2.66 -4.43 6.49
C MET A 173 -1.44 -4.20 7.39
N GLU A 174 -1.56 -3.42 8.47
CA GLU A 174 -0.50 -3.25 9.46
C GLU A 174 -0.15 -4.55 10.20
N THR A 175 -1.12 -5.44 10.41
CA THR A 175 -0.87 -6.75 11.01
C THR A 175 -0.15 -7.67 10.04
N LEU A 176 -0.57 -7.68 8.77
CA LEU A 176 0.13 -8.43 7.72
C LEU A 176 1.57 -7.97 7.57
N ALA A 177 1.79 -6.66 7.55
CA ALA A 177 3.12 -6.09 7.37
C ALA A 177 4.05 -6.40 8.56
N ASP A 178 3.61 -6.10 9.80
CA ASP A 178 4.46 -6.18 10.99
C ASP A 178 4.66 -7.63 11.49
N PHE A 179 3.65 -8.50 11.36
CA PHE A 179 3.66 -9.82 11.98
C PHE A 179 3.70 -11.00 11.00
N VAL A 180 3.57 -10.74 9.70
CA VAL A 180 3.61 -11.80 8.68
C VAL A 180 4.73 -11.56 7.69
N ILE A 181 4.70 -10.42 6.99
CA ILE A 181 5.63 -10.13 5.90
C ILE A 181 7.02 -9.82 6.44
N ALA A 182 7.13 -8.89 7.38
CA ALA A 182 8.43 -8.50 7.92
C ALA A 182 9.17 -9.66 8.61
N PRO A 183 8.53 -10.50 9.46
CA PRO A 183 9.21 -11.66 10.03
C PRO A 183 9.63 -12.71 8.99
N ALA A 184 8.78 -13.00 7.99
CA ALA A 184 9.13 -13.94 6.92
C ALA A 184 10.33 -13.44 6.09
N MET A 185 10.34 -12.15 5.72
CA MET A 185 11.44 -11.56 4.95
C MET A 185 12.72 -11.43 5.76
N ASN A 186 12.63 -11.10 7.06
CA ASN A 186 13.80 -11.05 7.94
C ASN A 186 14.41 -12.44 8.11
N GLN A 187 13.58 -13.48 8.24
CA GLN A 187 14.08 -14.86 8.32
C GLN A 187 14.73 -15.30 7.01
N LEU A 188 14.12 -14.98 5.86
CA LEU A 188 14.69 -15.25 4.53
C LEU A 188 16.06 -14.57 4.36
N GLY A 189 16.18 -13.31 4.77
CA GLY A 189 17.44 -12.58 4.77
C GLY A 189 18.48 -13.22 5.70
N HIS A 190 18.09 -13.65 6.91
CA HIS A 190 18.97 -14.33 7.83
C HIS A 190 19.48 -15.67 7.29
N GLU A 191 18.65 -16.40 6.55
CA GLU A 191 19.07 -17.65 5.90
C GLU A 191 20.09 -17.43 4.79
N TRP A 192 19.97 -16.34 4.04
CA TRP A 192 20.98 -15.91 3.09
C TRP A 192 22.27 -15.47 3.82
N GLU A 193 22.22 -14.62 4.82
CA GLU A 193 23.37 -14.16 5.60
C GLU A 193 24.16 -15.33 6.22
N THR A 194 23.47 -16.38 6.63
CA THR A 194 24.08 -17.59 7.20
C THR A 194 24.50 -18.64 6.16
N GLY A 195 24.31 -18.34 4.87
CA GLY A 195 24.69 -19.23 3.77
C GLY A 195 23.80 -20.48 3.61
N ARG A 196 22.61 -20.50 4.23
CA ARG A 196 21.64 -21.60 4.07
C ARG A 196 20.92 -21.55 2.74
N ILE A 197 20.77 -20.35 2.19
CA ILE A 197 20.24 -20.13 0.85
C ILE A 197 21.12 -19.16 0.08
N GLU A 198 21.07 -19.24 -1.25
CA GLU A 198 21.78 -18.32 -2.13
C GLU A 198 21.04 -16.99 -2.28
N VAL A 199 21.76 -15.91 -2.63
CA VAL A 199 21.18 -14.58 -2.88
C VAL A 199 20.03 -14.59 -3.90
N LEU A 200 20.09 -15.52 -4.87
CA LEU A 200 19.01 -15.79 -5.82
C LEU A 200 17.64 -16.00 -5.12
N HIS A 201 17.62 -16.77 -4.03
CA HIS A 201 16.39 -17.12 -3.33
C HIS A 201 15.82 -15.92 -2.57
N GLU A 202 16.70 -15.13 -1.92
CA GLU A 202 16.30 -13.89 -1.24
C GLU A 202 15.74 -12.87 -2.23
N HIS A 203 16.46 -12.58 -3.31
CA HIS A 203 16.02 -11.64 -4.35
C HIS A 203 14.70 -12.09 -5.00
N ARG A 204 14.59 -13.37 -5.35
CA ARG A 204 13.34 -13.93 -5.90
C ARG A 204 12.19 -13.79 -4.91
N GLY A 205 12.42 -14.11 -3.63
CA GLY A 205 11.42 -13.98 -2.56
C GLY A 205 10.95 -12.54 -2.40
N THR A 206 11.88 -11.59 -2.38
CA THR A 206 11.58 -10.15 -2.34
C THR A 206 10.70 -9.73 -3.53
N GLN A 207 11.02 -10.16 -4.75
CA GLN A 207 10.22 -9.82 -5.93
C GLN A 207 8.82 -10.45 -5.90
N LEU A 208 8.69 -11.71 -5.44
CA LEU A 208 7.39 -12.36 -5.30
C LEU A 208 6.49 -11.66 -4.28
N CYS A 209 7.06 -11.26 -3.14
CA CYS A 209 6.35 -10.51 -2.12
C CYS A 209 5.92 -9.14 -2.64
N ALA A 210 6.82 -8.41 -3.28
CA ALA A 210 6.52 -7.11 -3.88
C ALA A 210 5.42 -7.20 -4.94
N SER A 211 5.48 -8.21 -5.82
CA SER A 211 4.45 -8.44 -6.86
C SER A 211 3.07 -8.65 -6.24
N ALA A 212 2.96 -9.48 -5.20
CA ALA A 212 1.70 -9.71 -4.50
C ALA A 212 1.15 -8.43 -3.85
N LEU A 213 2.02 -7.60 -3.28
CA LEU A 213 1.63 -6.31 -2.68
C LEU A 213 1.20 -5.29 -3.75
N TYR A 214 1.90 -5.21 -4.90
CA TYR A 214 1.50 -4.32 -5.99
C TYR A 214 0.14 -4.71 -6.59
N GLU A 215 -0.13 -6.00 -6.75
CA GLU A 215 -1.44 -6.48 -7.20
C GLU A 215 -2.56 -6.06 -6.23
N LEU A 216 -2.33 -6.23 -4.92
CA LEU A 216 -3.28 -5.81 -3.89
C LEU A 216 -3.43 -4.28 -3.85
N LYS A 217 -2.33 -3.53 -4.01
CA LYS A 217 -2.33 -2.07 -4.10
C LYS A 217 -3.24 -1.57 -5.21
N ALA A 218 -3.13 -2.12 -6.41
CA ALA A 218 -3.97 -1.73 -7.53
C ALA A 218 -5.47 -1.89 -7.23
N VAL A 219 -5.87 -2.92 -6.48
CA VAL A 219 -7.26 -3.12 -6.05
C VAL A 219 -7.70 -2.05 -5.04
N LEU A 220 -6.83 -1.68 -4.10
CA LEU A 220 -7.14 -0.68 -3.08
C LEU A 220 -7.22 0.74 -3.67
N GLU A 221 -6.38 1.07 -4.63
CA GLU A 221 -6.36 2.38 -5.30
C GLU A 221 -7.63 2.65 -6.10
N VAL A 222 -8.17 1.64 -6.80
CA VAL A 222 -9.44 1.77 -7.54
C VAL A 222 -10.62 2.11 -6.62
N GLN A 223 -10.55 1.71 -5.36
CA GLN A 223 -11.59 1.95 -4.36
C GLN A 223 -11.38 3.25 -3.57
N ALA A 224 -10.31 3.98 -3.83
CA ALA A 224 -9.97 5.19 -3.07
C ALA A 224 -10.90 6.35 -3.48
N ASP A 225 -11.53 6.97 -2.48
CA ASP A 225 -12.29 8.21 -2.63
C ASP A 225 -11.33 9.37 -2.95
N PRO A 226 -11.59 10.16 -4.03
CA PRO A 226 -10.77 11.31 -4.39
C PRO A 226 -10.62 12.37 -3.32
N ASP A 227 -11.60 12.50 -2.41
CA ASP A 227 -11.63 13.50 -1.35
C ASP A 227 -10.82 13.11 -0.10
N ARG A 228 -10.24 11.91 -0.08
CA ARG A 228 -9.39 11.47 1.03
C ARG A 228 -8.11 12.31 1.10
N PRO A 229 -7.57 12.53 2.32
CA PRO A 229 -6.32 13.25 2.48
C PRO A 229 -5.16 12.51 1.79
N LEU A 230 -4.23 13.27 1.25
CA LEU A 230 -3.06 12.75 0.54
C LEU A 230 -1.90 12.52 1.51
N ALA A 231 -1.30 11.34 1.43
CA ALA A 231 0.01 11.03 1.98
C ALA A 231 1.02 10.84 0.84
N VAL A 232 2.24 11.34 1.03
CA VAL A 232 3.35 11.17 0.08
C VAL A 232 4.55 10.67 0.86
N GLY A 233 5.38 9.82 0.25
CA GLY A 233 6.61 9.41 0.93
C GLY A 233 7.42 8.37 0.17
N GLY A 234 8.49 7.91 0.80
CA GLY A 234 9.46 7.01 0.20
C GLY A 234 10.60 6.67 1.14
N SER A 235 11.67 6.14 0.59
CA SER A 235 12.92 5.91 1.32
C SER A 235 14.01 6.85 0.83
N PRO A 236 14.92 7.34 1.70
CA PRO A 236 15.93 8.33 1.33
C PRO A 236 16.97 7.78 0.35
N GLU A 237 17.83 8.65 -0.17
CA GLU A 237 18.96 8.25 -1.00
C GLU A 237 19.75 7.10 -0.38
N GLN A 238 20.21 6.19 -1.22
CA GLN A 238 20.95 4.96 -0.89
C GLN A 238 20.13 3.87 -0.19
N ASP A 239 18.87 4.11 0.18
CA ASP A 239 17.97 3.07 0.66
C ASP A 239 17.21 2.45 -0.52
N HIS A 240 17.61 1.27 -0.94
CA HIS A 240 17.06 0.54 -2.08
C HIS A 240 15.99 -0.49 -1.71
N TYR A 241 15.64 -0.59 -0.43
CA TYR A 241 14.65 -1.55 0.05
C TYR A 241 13.23 -1.12 -0.32
N ILE A 242 12.56 -1.96 -1.14
CA ILE A 242 11.23 -1.65 -1.67
C ILE A 242 10.10 -2.05 -0.71
N LEU A 243 10.23 -3.20 0.00
CA LEU A 243 9.12 -3.80 0.73
C LEU A 243 8.64 -2.96 1.92
N ALA A 244 9.57 -2.34 2.67
CA ALA A 244 9.21 -1.51 3.81
C ALA A 244 8.41 -0.28 3.36
N ASN A 245 8.85 0.39 2.28
CA ASN A 245 8.16 1.53 1.72
C ASN A 245 6.80 1.14 1.13
N LEU A 246 6.75 0.07 0.33
CA LEU A 246 5.51 -0.44 -0.25
C LEU A 246 4.50 -0.87 0.84
N SER A 247 4.98 -1.48 1.94
CA SER A 247 4.13 -1.82 3.07
C SER A 247 3.55 -0.59 3.77
N ALA A 248 4.33 0.49 3.89
CA ALA A 248 3.83 1.77 4.42
C ALA A 248 2.73 2.37 3.52
N GLU A 249 2.93 2.34 2.19
CA GLU A 249 1.92 2.75 1.22
C GLU A 249 0.62 1.95 1.39
N MET A 250 0.74 0.62 1.48
CA MET A 250 -0.40 -0.28 1.64
C MET A 250 -1.17 -0.02 2.93
N VAL A 251 -0.47 0.21 4.04
CA VAL A 251 -1.07 0.54 5.33
C VAL A 251 -1.82 1.86 5.26
N LEU A 252 -1.25 2.89 4.64
CA LEU A 252 -1.90 4.18 4.48
C LEU A 252 -3.15 4.10 3.59
N LEU A 253 -3.11 3.32 2.50
CA LEU A 253 -4.28 3.04 1.66
C LEU A 253 -5.39 2.33 2.46
N ASP A 254 -5.04 1.29 3.25
CA ASP A 254 -5.99 0.51 4.05
C ASP A 254 -6.69 1.37 5.12
N VAL A 255 -5.97 2.32 5.73
CA VAL A 255 -6.55 3.25 6.71
C VAL A 255 -7.21 4.47 6.09
N GLY A 256 -7.41 4.48 4.78
CA GLY A 256 -8.25 5.43 4.07
C GLY A 256 -7.58 6.73 3.65
N TRP A 257 -6.29 6.69 3.31
CA TRP A 257 -5.57 7.79 2.67
C TRP A 257 -5.49 7.58 1.16
N ARG A 258 -5.33 8.66 0.42
CA ARG A 258 -4.73 8.62 -0.92
C ARG A 258 -3.23 8.59 -0.74
N VAL A 259 -2.53 7.84 -1.59
CA VAL A 259 -1.10 7.60 -1.39
C VAL A 259 -0.35 7.83 -2.71
N ILE A 260 0.74 8.56 -2.64
CA ILE A 260 1.73 8.67 -3.72
C ILE A 260 3.08 8.25 -3.15
N GLY A 261 3.54 7.06 -3.55
CA GLY A 261 4.88 6.57 -3.24
C GLY A 261 5.91 7.18 -4.19
N LEU A 262 6.95 7.80 -3.65
CA LEU A 262 8.12 8.26 -4.40
C LEU A 262 9.11 7.11 -4.63
N GLY A 263 8.92 6.00 -3.93
CA GLY A 263 9.74 4.81 -4.04
C GLY A 263 11.01 4.83 -3.19
N PRO A 264 11.90 3.85 -3.41
CA PRO A 264 13.22 3.80 -2.78
C PRO A 264 14.18 4.81 -3.41
N HIS A 265 15.31 5.06 -2.75
CA HIS A 265 16.40 5.89 -3.26
C HIS A 265 15.97 7.30 -3.70
N THR A 266 15.10 7.93 -2.91
CA THR A 266 14.54 9.25 -3.23
C THR A 266 15.38 10.36 -2.60
N PRO A 267 15.91 11.32 -3.40
CA PRO A 267 16.60 12.49 -2.88
C PRO A 267 15.69 13.35 -1.99
N ILE A 268 16.25 13.97 -0.95
CA ILE A 268 15.50 14.90 -0.08
C ILE A 268 14.85 16.03 -0.88
N LEU A 269 15.51 16.51 -1.91
CA LEU A 269 14.96 17.54 -2.80
C LEU A 269 13.63 17.11 -3.44
N SER A 270 13.49 15.83 -3.79
CA SER A 270 12.24 15.31 -4.37
C SER A 270 11.09 15.29 -3.34
N PHE A 271 11.38 15.03 -2.06
CA PHE A 271 10.37 15.19 -1.01
C PHE A 271 9.95 16.66 -0.83
N ARG A 272 10.87 17.62 -0.92
CA ARG A 272 10.59 19.06 -0.86
C ARG A 272 9.73 19.52 -2.05
N GLN A 273 10.03 19.04 -3.25
CA GLN A 273 9.20 19.29 -4.43
C GLN A 273 7.79 18.73 -4.24
N ALA A 274 7.66 17.51 -3.72
CA ALA A 274 6.37 16.90 -3.47
C ALA A 274 5.54 17.68 -2.44
N LEU A 275 6.15 18.27 -1.39
CA LEU A 275 5.46 19.18 -0.47
C LEU A 275 4.82 20.36 -1.21
N THR A 276 5.54 20.96 -2.14
CA THR A 276 5.10 22.16 -2.87
C THR A 276 4.04 21.84 -3.93
N GLU A 277 4.27 20.80 -4.72
CA GLU A 277 3.44 20.46 -5.87
C GLU A 277 2.19 19.68 -5.47
N LEU A 278 2.33 18.69 -4.61
CA LEU A 278 1.26 17.76 -4.26
C LEU A 278 0.48 18.19 -3.02
N ARG A 279 1.06 19.04 -2.17
CA ARG A 279 0.45 19.55 -0.93
C ARG A 279 -0.16 18.44 -0.07
N PRO A 280 0.63 17.42 0.32
CA PRO A 280 0.11 16.33 1.12
C PRO A 280 -0.27 16.83 2.52
N ARG A 281 -1.02 16.01 3.26
CA ARG A 281 -1.22 16.21 4.69
C ARG A 281 -0.26 15.42 5.55
N LEU A 282 0.31 14.34 5.00
CA LEU A 282 1.25 13.46 5.65
C LEU A 282 2.42 13.17 4.70
N LEU A 283 3.63 13.34 5.19
CA LEU A 283 4.86 12.85 4.57
C LEU A 283 5.36 11.67 5.39
N TRP A 284 5.67 10.50 4.77
CA TRP A 284 6.37 9.43 5.46
C TRP A 284 7.75 9.21 4.88
N ILE A 285 8.72 8.86 5.72
CA ILE A 285 10.07 8.48 5.31
C ILE A 285 10.44 7.17 6.01
N SER A 286 10.73 6.13 5.22
CA SER A 286 11.09 4.80 5.70
C SER A 286 12.60 4.59 5.59
N PHE A 287 13.23 4.21 6.71
CA PHE A 287 14.68 3.97 6.78
C PHE A 287 14.96 2.48 6.94
N SER A 288 15.29 1.80 5.87
CA SER A 288 15.67 0.38 5.88
C SER A 288 17.19 0.18 5.83
N GLN A 289 17.92 1.18 5.34
CA GLN A 289 19.37 1.24 5.26
C GLN A 289 19.91 2.48 5.99
N THR A 290 21.09 2.34 6.57
CA THR A 290 21.77 3.43 7.28
C THR A 290 22.13 4.57 6.31
N VAL A 291 21.79 5.79 6.70
CA VAL A 291 22.17 7.02 5.98
C VAL A 291 23.42 7.63 6.62
N ASP A 292 24.21 8.37 5.85
CA ASP A 292 25.27 9.21 6.39
C ASP A 292 24.65 10.42 7.12
N PRO A 293 24.74 10.50 8.47
CA PRO A 293 24.11 11.58 9.21
C PRO A 293 24.66 12.96 8.85
N GLY A 294 25.95 13.05 8.52
CA GLY A 294 26.61 14.33 8.22
C GLY A 294 26.02 14.99 6.98
N ARG A 295 25.70 14.20 5.97
CA ARG A 295 25.08 14.66 4.72
C ARG A 295 23.55 14.78 4.85
N PHE A 296 22.92 13.78 5.44
CA PHE A 296 21.46 13.66 5.47
C PHE A 296 20.77 14.66 6.39
N LEU A 297 21.28 14.85 7.63
CA LEU A 297 20.59 15.63 8.65
C LEU A 297 20.36 17.11 8.29
N PRO A 298 21.32 17.83 7.66
CA PRO A 298 21.09 19.21 7.26
C PRO A 298 19.90 19.35 6.30
N GLU A 299 19.89 18.53 5.23
CA GLU A 299 18.83 18.55 4.22
C GLU A 299 17.47 18.11 4.79
N TYR A 300 17.49 17.10 5.67
CA TYR A 300 16.29 16.62 6.34
C TYR A 300 15.66 17.68 7.27
N ARG A 301 16.49 18.43 8.01
CA ARG A 301 15.97 19.51 8.88
C ARG A 301 15.30 20.63 8.09
N GLU A 302 15.84 20.96 6.93
CA GLU A 302 15.19 21.94 6.02
C GLU A 302 13.84 21.39 5.53
N LEU A 303 13.80 20.12 5.08
CA LEU A 303 12.56 19.45 4.69
C LEU A 303 11.51 19.50 5.83
N TYR A 304 11.92 19.16 7.05
CA TYR A 304 11.01 19.17 8.20
C TYR A 304 10.46 20.57 8.50
N GLN A 305 11.30 21.61 8.47
CA GLN A 305 10.86 22.98 8.66
C GLN A 305 9.89 23.46 7.58
N GLU A 306 10.08 23.04 6.35
CA GLU A 306 9.14 23.34 5.26
C GLU A 306 7.81 22.62 5.45
N ALA A 307 7.85 21.34 5.83
CA ALA A 307 6.66 20.56 6.13
C ALA A 307 5.86 21.18 7.30
N GLU A 308 6.54 21.57 8.39
CA GLU A 308 5.93 22.20 9.55
C GLU A 308 5.25 23.53 9.20
N ARG A 309 5.93 24.40 8.41
CA ARG A 309 5.34 25.66 7.93
C ARG A 309 4.12 25.43 7.03
N ALA A 310 4.12 24.35 6.27
CA ALA A 310 3.01 23.95 5.40
C ALA A 310 1.88 23.22 6.17
N GLY A 311 2.05 22.92 7.46
CA GLY A 311 1.09 22.14 8.25
C GLY A 311 1.01 20.68 7.87
N VAL A 312 2.10 20.13 7.32
CA VAL A 312 2.24 18.72 6.89
C VAL A 312 2.89 17.94 8.02
N ALA A 313 2.25 16.85 8.44
CA ALA A 313 2.85 15.94 9.42
C ALA A 313 3.98 15.12 8.77
N VAL A 314 5.07 14.89 9.52
CA VAL A 314 6.18 14.05 9.09
C VAL A 314 6.24 12.81 9.96
N ALA A 315 6.00 11.63 9.38
CA ALA A 315 6.14 10.33 10.02
C ALA A 315 7.45 9.67 9.59
N ILE A 316 8.23 9.21 10.55
CA ILE A 316 9.48 8.50 10.30
C ILE A 316 9.45 7.12 10.94
N GLY A 317 10.13 6.15 10.34
CA GLY A 317 10.24 4.80 10.87
C GLY A 317 11.20 3.94 10.05
N GLY A 318 11.34 2.68 10.46
CA GLY A 318 12.18 1.71 9.78
C GLY A 318 13.37 1.24 10.62
N ARG A 319 13.87 0.05 10.29
CA ARG A 319 14.88 -0.67 11.10
C ARG A 319 16.22 0.03 11.23
N ALA A 320 16.57 0.90 10.28
CA ALA A 320 17.84 1.64 10.29
C ALA A 320 17.76 2.96 11.07
N LEU A 321 16.58 3.35 11.54
CA LEU A 321 16.39 4.55 12.34
C LEU A 321 16.73 4.27 13.80
N ILE A 322 18.03 4.10 14.08
CA ILE A 322 18.56 3.84 15.43
C ILE A 322 18.41 5.06 16.34
N ASP A 323 18.43 4.85 17.65
CA ASP A 323 18.19 5.89 18.66
C ASP A 323 19.11 7.11 18.53
N SER A 324 20.39 6.90 18.18
CA SER A 324 21.35 7.98 17.99
C SER A 324 20.97 8.90 16.82
N LEU A 325 20.44 8.36 15.73
CA LEU A 325 19.95 9.15 14.59
C LEU A 325 18.60 9.78 14.92
N ARG A 326 17.66 9.00 15.48
CA ARG A 326 16.32 9.47 15.82
C ARG A 326 16.32 10.64 16.79
N SER A 327 17.19 10.61 17.82
CA SER A 327 17.26 11.64 18.86
C SER A 327 17.62 13.03 18.35
N VAL A 328 18.24 13.13 17.16
CA VAL A 328 18.66 14.40 16.53
C VAL A 328 17.79 14.82 15.34
N MET A 329 16.80 14.00 15.00
CA MET A 329 15.84 14.27 13.92
C MET A 329 14.53 14.81 14.48
N PRO A 330 13.99 15.95 13.99
CA PRO A 330 12.64 16.36 14.29
C PRO A 330 11.63 15.50 13.53
N TYR A 331 10.47 15.18 14.12
CA TYR A 331 9.38 14.46 13.48
C TYR A 331 8.04 14.77 14.16
N THR A 332 6.93 14.53 13.45
CA THR A 332 5.59 14.60 14.04
C THR A 332 5.18 13.23 14.63
N CYS A 333 5.56 12.15 13.97
CA CYS A 333 5.28 10.79 14.42
C CYS A 333 6.49 9.89 14.16
N TYR A 334 6.78 9.02 15.12
CA TYR A 334 7.73 7.93 14.99
C TYR A 334 7.05 6.59 15.26
N GLY A 335 7.45 5.56 14.53
CA GLY A 335 6.93 4.21 14.72
C GLY A 335 7.99 3.13 14.59
N ASP A 336 8.03 2.21 15.58
CA ASP A 336 8.84 1.00 15.52
C ASP A 336 8.24 -0.06 14.57
N GLY A 337 7.00 0.14 14.13
CA GLY A 337 6.29 -0.71 13.20
C GLY A 337 5.16 0.04 12.51
N LEU A 338 4.62 -0.56 11.48
CA LEU A 338 3.58 0.05 10.65
C LEU A 338 2.24 0.21 11.36
N ARG A 339 1.97 -0.54 12.43
CA ARG A 339 0.82 -0.32 13.31
C ARG A 339 0.84 1.08 13.97
N HIS A 340 2.03 1.63 14.27
CA HIS A 340 2.14 3.00 14.80
C HIS A 340 1.79 4.02 13.73
N LEU A 341 2.27 3.81 12.50
CA LEU A 341 1.88 4.63 11.35
C LEU A 341 0.37 4.56 11.10
N ALA A 342 -0.22 3.37 11.15
CA ALA A 342 -1.66 3.16 11.00
C ALA A 342 -2.47 3.92 12.07
N ALA A 343 -2.08 3.77 13.34
CA ALA A 343 -2.74 4.45 14.46
C ALA A 343 -2.67 5.97 14.34
N PHE A 344 -1.49 6.50 14.03
CA PHE A 344 -1.30 7.93 13.79
C PHE A 344 -2.15 8.41 12.60
N ALA A 345 -2.09 7.73 11.47
CA ALA A 345 -2.81 8.09 10.26
C ALA A 345 -4.34 8.09 10.47
N ARG A 346 -4.89 7.10 11.21
CA ARG A 346 -6.32 7.08 11.57
C ARG A 346 -6.71 8.31 12.39
N SER A 347 -5.91 8.69 13.39
CA SER A 347 -6.18 9.84 14.25
C SER A 347 -6.04 11.17 13.49
N TYR A 348 -5.08 11.25 12.58
CA TYR A 348 -4.72 12.46 11.85
C TYR A 348 -5.59 12.71 10.60
N ARG A 349 -6.30 11.69 10.10
CA ARG A 349 -7.17 11.78 8.93
C ARG A 349 -8.27 12.82 9.07
N HIS A 350 -8.83 12.99 10.27
CA HIS A 350 -9.86 13.98 10.55
C HIS A 350 -9.27 15.18 11.25
N PRO A 351 -9.37 16.40 10.68
CA PRO A 351 -8.97 17.59 11.40
C PRO A 351 -9.80 17.69 12.69
N PRO A 352 -9.21 18.12 13.82
CA PRO A 352 -9.97 18.35 15.03
C PRO A 352 -11.11 19.29 14.68
N ARG A 353 -12.35 18.91 15.03
CA ARG A 353 -13.51 19.79 14.87
C ARG A 353 -13.20 21.07 15.61
N ARG A 354 -13.06 22.19 14.90
CA ARG A 354 -12.95 23.50 15.55
C ARG A 354 -14.13 23.61 16.51
N PRO A 355 -13.91 23.92 17.81
CA PRO A 355 -15.00 24.12 18.73
C PRO A 355 -15.91 25.19 18.10
N ARG A 356 -17.20 24.87 17.96
CA ARG A 356 -18.20 25.84 17.51
C ARG A 356 -18.07 27.03 18.44
N ARG A 357 -17.67 28.20 17.94
CA ARG A 357 -17.74 29.46 18.70
C ARG A 357 -19.16 29.56 19.21
N GLY A 358 -19.33 29.49 20.52
CA GLY A 358 -20.60 29.67 21.16
C GLY A 358 -21.25 30.94 20.64
N ARG A 359 -22.50 30.83 20.24
CA ARG A 359 -23.30 32.02 19.88
C ARG A 359 -23.27 32.95 21.09
N PRO A 360 -22.90 34.24 20.97
CA PRO A 360 -22.94 35.14 22.11
C PRO A 360 -24.36 35.13 22.65
N SER A 361 -24.50 34.88 23.95
CA SER A 361 -25.76 35.01 24.67
C SER A 361 -26.24 36.46 24.52
N ARG A 362 -27.39 36.65 23.87
CA ARG A 362 -28.10 37.93 23.95
C ARG A 362 -28.52 38.08 25.41
N SER A 363 -27.88 38.98 26.14
CA SER A 363 -28.37 39.43 27.42
C SER A 363 -29.63 40.28 27.23
N PRO A 364 -30.57 40.24 28.17
CA PRO A 364 -31.87 40.87 28.07
C PRO A 364 -31.82 42.41 28.05
#